data_c61d045cad982d32bc292d0212e0ca2a
#
_entry.id   c61d045cad982d32bc292d0212e0ca2a
#
_cell.length_a   1.000
_cell.length_b   1.000
_cell.length_c   1.000
_cell.angle_alpha   90.00
_cell.angle_beta   90.00
_cell.angle_gamma   90.00
#
_symmetry.space_group_name_H-M   'P 1'
#
loop_
_entity.id
_entity.type
_entity.pdbx_description
1 polymer ?
#
loop_
_entity_poly.entity_id
_entity_poly.type
_entity_poly.pdbx_seq_one_letter_code
_entity_poly.pdbx_strand_id
1 'polypeptide(L)'
;MAAKRTRMSASERREQLLAVARGLFAERGFDATSVEEVAARAQVSKPVVYEHFGGKEGLYAVVVDREITTISAAISSAITDPVTSPVAAPRARPDAGHEGPPRSGTSGSASRIAERAALALLTYIEDSPDGFRILSAGSDRAAGTYSTLLADVAIEVSGILASQF
;
A
#
# COMPACT_ATOMS: atom_id res chain seq x y z
N MET A 1 0.92 -44.94 4.85
CA MET A 1 2.05 -44.00 5.02
C MET A 1 1.52 -42.70 5.58
N ALA A 2 1.80 -42.41 6.85
CA ALA A 2 1.38 -41.13 7.47
C ALA A 2 2.28 -40.02 6.97
N ALA A 3 1.73 -39.03 6.26
CA ALA A 3 2.42 -37.86 5.84
C ALA A 3 2.92 -37.10 7.09
N LYS A 4 4.22 -36.97 7.24
CA LYS A 4 4.89 -36.22 8.31
C LYS A 4 4.43 -34.77 8.20
N ARG A 5 3.48 -34.33 9.04
CA ARG A 5 3.06 -32.93 9.13
C ARG A 5 4.31 -32.13 9.51
N THR A 6 4.91 -31.47 8.53
CA THR A 6 6.04 -30.55 8.74
C THR A 6 5.57 -29.47 9.69
N ARG A 7 6.21 -29.37 10.84
CA ARG A 7 5.86 -28.37 11.86
C ARG A 7 6.20 -27.00 11.29
N MET A 8 5.19 -26.16 11.14
CA MET A 8 5.30 -24.79 10.65
C MET A 8 6.27 -23.99 11.54
N SER A 9 7.17 -23.25 10.94
CA SER A 9 8.11 -22.36 11.67
C SER A 9 7.36 -21.20 12.33
N ALA A 10 7.99 -20.52 13.27
CA ALA A 10 7.40 -19.33 13.91
C ALA A 10 7.12 -18.21 12.90
N SER A 11 7.99 -18.04 11.90
CA SER A 11 7.81 -17.08 10.82
C SER A 11 6.60 -17.42 9.95
N GLU A 12 6.49 -18.67 9.49
CA GLU A 12 5.34 -19.14 8.71
C GLU A 12 4.03 -19.00 9.48
N ARG A 13 4.07 -19.28 10.78
CA ARG A 13 2.91 -19.10 11.68
C ARG A 13 2.51 -17.64 11.78
N ARG A 14 3.47 -16.74 11.91
CA ARG A 14 3.23 -15.29 11.94
C ARG A 14 2.58 -14.82 10.65
N GLU A 15 3.08 -15.26 9.49
CA GLU A 15 2.50 -14.92 8.18
C GLU A 15 1.07 -15.46 8.02
N GLN A 16 0.82 -16.69 8.45
CA GLN A 16 -0.52 -17.27 8.43
C GLN A 16 -1.51 -16.44 9.27
N LEU A 17 -1.10 -16.04 10.48
CA LEU A 17 -1.94 -15.23 11.36
C LEU A 17 -2.25 -13.87 10.76
N LEU A 18 -1.27 -13.22 10.12
CA LEU A 18 -1.46 -11.94 9.44
C LEU A 18 -2.41 -12.06 8.25
N ALA A 19 -2.29 -13.11 7.43
CA ALA A 19 -3.18 -13.33 6.31
C ALA A 19 -4.63 -13.55 6.76
N VAL A 20 -4.85 -14.35 7.80
CA VAL A 20 -6.18 -14.58 8.39
C VAL A 20 -6.76 -13.31 8.99
N ALA A 21 -5.96 -12.58 9.76
CA ALA A 21 -6.38 -11.32 10.39
C ALA A 21 -6.73 -10.25 9.36
N ARG A 22 -5.93 -10.12 8.30
CA ARG A 22 -6.18 -9.21 7.18
C ARG A 22 -7.57 -9.44 6.58
N GLY A 23 -7.92 -10.68 6.26
CA GLY A 23 -9.25 -11.02 5.73
C GLY A 23 -10.38 -10.67 6.71
N LEU A 24 -10.22 -10.99 7.99
CA LEU A 24 -11.22 -10.69 9.02
C LEU A 24 -11.41 -9.19 9.25
N PHE A 25 -10.33 -8.43 9.31
CA PHE A 25 -10.40 -6.98 9.45
C PHE A 25 -11.02 -6.29 8.23
N ALA A 26 -10.75 -6.80 7.03
CA ALA A 26 -11.38 -6.30 5.81
C ALA A 26 -12.87 -6.61 5.73
N GLU A 27 -13.28 -7.82 6.17
CA GLU A 27 -14.68 -8.28 6.15
C GLU A 27 -15.54 -7.55 7.20
N ARG A 28 -15.03 -7.39 8.41
CA ARG A 28 -15.82 -7.01 9.61
C ARG A 28 -15.34 -5.74 10.31
N GLY A 29 -14.19 -5.25 9.92
CA GLY A 29 -13.54 -4.14 10.62
C GLY A 29 -12.86 -4.56 11.93
N PHE A 30 -12.20 -3.61 12.55
CA PHE A 30 -11.44 -3.83 13.78
C PHE A 30 -12.34 -4.25 14.95
N ASP A 31 -13.46 -3.56 15.19
CA ASP A 31 -14.27 -3.77 16.39
C ASP A 31 -14.96 -5.13 16.44
N ALA A 32 -15.52 -5.55 15.32
CA ALA A 32 -16.24 -6.80 15.21
C ALA A 32 -15.34 -8.04 15.11
N THR A 33 -14.03 -7.85 14.97
CA THR A 33 -13.05 -8.95 14.91
C THR A 33 -12.52 -9.23 16.33
N SER A 34 -12.41 -10.51 16.71
CA SER A 34 -11.83 -10.95 17.99
C SER A 34 -10.57 -11.79 17.78
N VAL A 35 -9.70 -11.82 18.81
CA VAL A 35 -8.51 -12.70 18.84
C VAL A 35 -8.92 -14.16 18.78
N GLU A 36 -10.03 -14.52 19.41
CA GLU A 36 -10.60 -15.87 19.41
C GLU A 36 -10.96 -16.33 17.99
N GLU A 37 -11.56 -15.45 17.23
CA GLU A 37 -11.96 -15.73 15.86
C GLU A 37 -10.75 -15.88 14.93
N VAL A 38 -9.74 -15.00 15.08
CA VAL A 38 -8.47 -15.13 14.34
C VAL A 38 -7.80 -16.46 14.67
N ALA A 39 -7.71 -16.82 15.96
CA ALA A 39 -7.10 -18.07 16.39
C ALA A 39 -7.86 -19.29 15.85
N ALA A 40 -9.19 -19.28 15.91
CA ALA A 40 -10.03 -20.35 15.41
C ALA A 40 -9.85 -20.53 13.88
N ARG A 41 -9.89 -19.43 13.12
CA ARG A 41 -9.73 -19.46 11.64
C ARG A 41 -8.32 -19.89 11.23
N ALA A 42 -7.30 -19.50 12.00
CA ALA A 42 -5.91 -19.93 11.79
C ALA A 42 -5.60 -21.32 12.33
N GLN A 43 -6.56 -21.98 13.01
CA GLN A 43 -6.41 -23.29 13.66
C GLN A 43 -5.25 -23.31 14.68
N VAL A 44 -5.17 -22.27 15.48
CA VAL A 44 -4.22 -22.14 16.61
C VAL A 44 -4.95 -21.83 17.91
N SER A 45 -4.23 -21.94 19.02
CA SER A 45 -4.75 -21.49 20.31
C SER A 45 -4.59 -19.98 20.49
N LYS A 46 -5.48 -19.34 21.24
CA LYS A 46 -5.43 -17.91 21.55
C LYS A 46 -4.07 -17.42 22.09
N PRO A 47 -3.37 -18.14 22.99
CA PRO A 47 -2.04 -17.76 23.45
C PRO A 47 -1.02 -17.55 22.33
N VAL A 48 -1.10 -18.31 21.22
CA VAL A 48 -0.20 -18.16 20.08
C VAL A 48 -0.36 -16.79 19.42
N VAL A 49 -1.58 -16.26 19.32
CA VAL A 49 -1.80 -14.91 18.78
C VAL A 49 -1.19 -13.86 19.70
N TYR A 50 -1.36 -14.00 21.04
CA TYR A 50 -0.76 -13.10 21.99
C TYR A 50 0.76 -13.14 22.00
N GLU A 51 1.36 -14.33 21.85
CA GLU A 51 2.81 -14.51 21.76
C GLU A 51 3.41 -13.76 20.56
N HIS A 52 2.72 -13.79 19.40
CA HIS A 52 3.22 -13.16 18.17
C HIS A 52 2.93 -11.67 18.08
N PHE A 53 1.84 -11.19 18.67
CA PHE A 53 1.32 -9.83 18.41
C PHE A 53 0.90 -9.05 19.66
N GLY A 54 0.92 -9.67 20.82
CA GLY A 54 0.48 -9.02 22.07
C GLY A 54 -1.03 -8.82 22.21
N GLY A 55 -1.82 -9.12 21.17
CA GLY A 55 -3.27 -8.98 21.16
C GLY A 55 -3.83 -8.48 19.82
N LYS A 56 -5.11 -8.06 19.84
CA LYS A 56 -5.82 -7.59 18.65
C LYS A 56 -5.22 -6.29 18.08
N GLU A 57 -4.90 -5.38 18.99
CA GLU A 57 -4.34 -4.07 18.64
C GLU A 57 -2.98 -4.22 17.94
N GLY A 58 -2.08 -5.03 18.52
CA GLY A 58 -0.77 -5.29 17.92
C GLY A 58 -0.88 -6.04 16.58
N LEU A 59 -1.80 -6.99 16.48
CA LEU A 59 -2.07 -7.69 15.24
C LEU A 59 -2.59 -6.74 14.15
N TYR A 60 -3.54 -5.87 14.49
CA TYR A 60 -4.09 -4.86 13.57
C TYR A 60 -3.03 -3.85 13.13
N ALA A 61 -2.22 -3.36 14.06
CA ALA A 61 -1.14 -2.42 13.75
C ALA A 61 -0.16 -2.98 12.71
N VAL A 62 0.24 -4.26 12.83
CA VAL A 62 1.12 -4.91 11.85
C VAL A 62 0.43 -5.10 10.51
N VAL A 63 -0.87 -5.40 10.48
CA VAL A 63 -1.64 -5.51 9.22
C VAL A 63 -1.69 -4.15 8.52
N VAL A 64 -2.03 -3.08 9.23
CA VAL A 64 -2.08 -1.72 8.68
C VAL A 64 -0.71 -1.26 8.17
N ASP A 65 0.36 -1.48 8.95
CA ASP A 65 1.73 -1.14 8.57
C ASP A 65 2.15 -1.80 7.25
N ARG A 66 1.78 -3.08 7.06
CA ARG A 66 2.03 -3.78 5.78
C ARG A 66 1.26 -3.19 4.61
N GLU A 67 0.00 -2.82 4.79
CA GLU A 67 -0.79 -2.20 3.73
C GLU A 67 -0.23 -0.82 3.36
N ILE A 68 0.18 -0.01 4.35
CA ILE A 68 0.85 1.27 4.12
C ILE A 68 2.15 1.07 3.35
N THR A 69 2.98 0.11 3.76
CA THR A 69 4.24 -0.20 3.07
C THR A 69 3.98 -0.60 1.62
N THR A 70 2.97 -1.43 1.37
CA THR A 70 2.62 -1.89 0.02
C THR A 70 2.18 -0.75 -0.88
N ILE A 71 1.27 0.12 -0.41
CA ILE A 71 0.79 1.26 -1.21
C ILE A 71 1.90 2.30 -1.44
N SER A 72 2.72 2.58 -0.41
CA SER A 72 3.85 3.51 -0.53
C SER A 72 4.88 3.02 -1.54
N ALA A 73 5.21 1.73 -1.53
CA ALA A 73 6.11 1.12 -2.51
C ALA A 73 5.55 1.20 -3.93
N ALA A 74 4.25 0.93 -4.12
CA ALA A 74 3.59 1.02 -5.42
C ALA A 74 3.64 2.45 -5.99
N ILE A 75 3.34 3.46 -5.16
CA ILE A 75 3.39 4.87 -5.55
C ILE A 75 4.84 5.29 -5.85
N SER A 76 5.79 4.97 -4.97
CA SER A 76 7.20 5.32 -5.15
C SER A 76 7.79 4.71 -6.43
N SER A 77 7.50 3.44 -6.71
CA SER A 77 7.90 2.78 -7.96
C SER A 77 7.31 3.49 -9.17
N ALA A 78 6.02 3.80 -9.14
CA ALA A 78 5.34 4.49 -10.24
C ALA A 78 5.93 5.89 -10.53
N ILE A 79 6.43 6.60 -9.52
CA ILE A 79 7.04 7.92 -9.66
C ILE A 79 8.48 7.81 -10.17
N THR A 80 9.24 6.81 -9.70
CA THR A 80 10.69 6.70 -9.93
C THR A 80 11.03 6.02 -11.25
N ASP A 81 10.18 5.11 -11.78
CA ASP A 81 10.47 4.40 -13.03
C ASP A 81 10.55 5.37 -14.20
N PRO A 82 11.71 5.48 -14.88
CA PRO A 82 11.82 6.25 -16.11
C PRO A 82 10.95 5.59 -17.17
N VAL A 83 10.00 6.35 -17.71
CA VAL A 83 9.05 5.89 -18.75
C VAL A 83 9.81 5.32 -19.94
N THR A 84 9.82 4.01 -20.06
CA THR A 84 9.97 3.36 -21.36
C THR A 84 8.60 3.41 -22.04
N SER A 85 8.23 4.56 -22.57
CA SER A 85 7.04 4.68 -23.42
C SER A 85 7.37 4.17 -24.81
N PRO A 86 6.72 3.12 -25.30
CA PRO A 86 6.65 2.88 -26.72
C PRO A 86 5.43 3.62 -27.28
N VAL A 87 5.45 4.94 -27.29
CA VAL A 87 4.57 5.67 -28.19
C VAL A 87 5.41 6.08 -29.37
N ALA A 88 5.23 5.33 -30.46
CA ALA A 88 5.72 5.69 -31.78
C ALA A 88 5.28 7.12 -32.10
N ALA A 89 6.23 8.03 -32.17
CA ALA A 89 6.01 9.39 -32.63
C ALA A 89 5.52 9.34 -34.08
N PRO A 90 4.41 10.03 -34.45
CA PRO A 90 4.12 10.30 -35.85
C PRO A 90 5.20 11.22 -36.37
N ARG A 91 5.83 10.82 -37.48
CA ARG A 91 6.84 11.60 -38.16
C ARG A 91 6.27 12.98 -38.49
N ALA A 92 6.75 14.01 -37.83
CA ALA A 92 6.49 15.40 -38.16
C ALA A 92 7.24 15.75 -39.41
N ARG A 93 6.53 16.34 -40.41
CA ARG A 93 7.08 17.01 -41.55
C ARG A 93 7.86 18.25 -41.12
N PRO A 94 8.96 18.61 -41.79
CA PRO A 94 9.64 19.87 -41.53
C PRO A 94 8.93 20.98 -42.31
N ASP A 95 8.37 21.97 -41.61
CA ASP A 95 8.18 23.28 -42.19
C ASP A 95 8.20 24.40 -41.14
N ALA A 96 9.13 25.28 -41.38
CA ALA A 96 9.33 26.70 -41.14
C ALA A 96 8.70 27.38 -39.89
N GLY A 97 9.60 27.86 -39.01
CA GLY A 97 9.68 29.26 -38.60
C GLY A 97 8.59 29.80 -37.72
N HIS A 98 8.81 29.71 -36.37
CA HIS A 98 8.61 30.86 -35.45
C HIS A 98 9.29 30.57 -34.12
N GLU A 99 10.36 31.32 -33.85
CA GLU A 99 10.99 31.34 -32.51
C GLU A 99 10.10 32.09 -31.54
N GLY A 100 9.39 31.34 -30.67
CA GLY A 100 8.84 31.81 -29.41
C GLY A 100 9.61 31.13 -28.25
N PRO A 101 9.89 31.83 -27.12
CA PRO A 101 10.68 31.24 -26.04
C PRO A 101 9.98 30.01 -25.48
N PRO A 102 10.72 28.95 -25.08
CA PRO A 102 10.13 27.75 -24.50
C PRO A 102 9.55 28.09 -23.13
N ARG A 103 8.25 28.26 -23.07
CA ARG A 103 7.50 28.37 -21.83
C ARG A 103 7.09 26.97 -21.40
N SER A 104 7.45 26.62 -20.16
CA SER A 104 6.86 25.57 -19.33
C SER A 104 7.29 24.10 -19.55
N GLY A 105 8.56 23.78 -19.27
CA GLY A 105 8.97 22.39 -19.04
C GLY A 105 8.49 21.80 -17.69
N THR A 106 8.21 22.63 -16.69
CA THR A 106 8.00 22.23 -15.30
C THR A 106 6.57 21.74 -15.02
N SER A 107 5.56 22.36 -15.62
CA SER A 107 4.16 22.02 -15.38
C SER A 107 3.78 20.65 -15.96
N GLY A 108 4.38 20.25 -17.07
CA GLY A 108 4.13 18.94 -17.69
C GLY A 108 4.78 17.77 -16.95
N SER A 109 5.84 18.00 -16.18
CA SER A 109 6.51 16.98 -15.38
C SER A 109 5.70 16.67 -14.10
N ALA A 110 5.29 17.69 -13.37
CA ALA A 110 4.46 17.53 -12.17
C ALA A 110 3.11 16.85 -12.47
N SER A 111 2.46 17.22 -13.58
CA SER A 111 1.21 16.60 -14.02
C SER A 111 1.37 15.10 -14.30
N ARG A 112 2.45 14.70 -14.96
CA ARG A 112 2.74 13.28 -15.24
C ARG A 112 3.05 12.47 -13.97
N ILE A 113 3.74 13.07 -13.01
CA ILE A 113 4.01 12.40 -11.72
C ILE A 113 2.69 12.18 -10.97
N ALA A 114 1.83 13.19 -10.90
CA ALA A 114 0.52 13.08 -10.26
C ALA A 114 -0.38 12.03 -10.94
N GLU A 115 -0.39 11.98 -12.27
CA GLU A 115 -1.12 10.98 -13.04
C GLU A 115 -0.63 9.56 -12.73
N ARG A 116 0.68 9.35 -12.68
CA ARG A 116 1.29 8.05 -12.37
C ARG A 116 1.01 7.62 -10.94
N ALA A 117 1.08 8.53 -9.98
CA ALA A 117 0.73 8.26 -8.59
C ALA A 117 -0.77 7.88 -8.46
N ALA A 118 -1.65 8.58 -9.16
CA ALA A 118 -3.07 8.27 -9.19
C ALA A 118 -3.36 6.89 -9.82
N LEU A 119 -2.70 6.55 -10.93
CA LEU A 119 -2.81 5.24 -11.56
C LEU A 119 -2.30 4.13 -10.64
N ALA A 120 -1.18 4.33 -9.95
CA ALA A 120 -0.65 3.36 -8.99
C ALA A 120 -1.62 3.13 -7.82
N LEU A 121 -2.26 4.19 -7.33
CA LEU A 121 -3.31 4.09 -6.31
C LEU A 121 -4.51 3.29 -6.80
N LEU A 122 -5.00 3.57 -8.00
CA LEU A 122 -6.13 2.84 -8.59
C LEU A 122 -5.79 1.35 -8.78
N THR A 123 -4.60 1.05 -9.30
CA THR A 123 -4.12 -0.33 -9.44
C THR A 123 -4.04 -1.03 -8.09
N TYR A 124 -3.53 -0.35 -7.04
CA TYR A 124 -3.53 -0.92 -5.68
C TYR A 124 -4.94 -1.24 -5.19
N ILE A 125 -5.92 -0.36 -5.43
CA ILE A 125 -7.33 -0.58 -5.02
C ILE A 125 -7.91 -1.80 -5.73
N GLU A 126 -7.61 -1.99 -7.02
CA GLU A 126 -8.05 -3.14 -7.82
C GLU A 126 -7.40 -4.43 -7.37
N ASP A 127 -6.08 -4.42 -7.13
CA ASP A 127 -5.30 -5.61 -6.76
C ASP A 127 -5.47 -6.00 -5.27
N SER A 128 -5.77 -5.03 -4.41
CA SER A 128 -5.83 -5.20 -2.96
C SER A 128 -7.06 -4.51 -2.32
N PRO A 129 -8.28 -4.91 -2.69
CA PRO A 129 -9.51 -4.28 -2.16
C PRO A 129 -9.63 -4.41 -0.63
N ASP A 130 -9.14 -5.51 -0.07
CA ASP A 130 -9.12 -5.72 1.38
C ASP A 130 -8.16 -4.77 2.09
N GLY A 131 -6.99 -4.53 1.50
CA GLY A 131 -6.02 -3.56 2.01
C GLY A 131 -6.61 -2.15 2.01
N PHE A 132 -7.25 -1.74 0.94
CA PHE A 132 -7.91 -0.45 0.85
C PHE A 132 -9.04 -0.30 1.88
N ARG A 133 -9.85 -1.35 2.12
CA ARG A 133 -10.90 -1.33 3.16
C ARG A 133 -10.31 -1.14 4.55
N ILE A 134 -9.21 -1.82 4.86
CA ILE A 134 -8.52 -1.70 6.16
C ILE A 134 -8.01 -0.27 6.35
N LEU A 135 -7.35 0.29 5.33
CA LEU A 135 -6.79 1.64 5.39
C LEU A 135 -7.88 2.71 5.49
N SER A 136 -8.99 2.58 4.75
CA SER A 136 -10.09 3.53 4.79
C SER A 136 -10.90 3.46 6.08
N ALA A 137 -11.12 2.26 6.64
CA ALA A 137 -11.81 2.08 7.92
C ALA A 137 -10.96 2.54 9.12
N GLY A 138 -9.63 2.47 9.00
CA GLY A 138 -8.70 2.92 10.04
C GLY A 138 -8.65 4.44 10.21
N SER A 139 -8.98 5.21 9.19
CA SER A 139 -8.90 6.68 9.24
C SER A 139 -9.88 7.32 10.22
N ASP A 140 -11.02 6.71 10.50
CA ASP A 140 -12.01 7.23 11.47
C ASP A 140 -11.58 7.05 12.94
N ARG A 141 -10.78 6.03 13.23
CA ARG A 141 -10.40 5.66 14.60
C ARG A 141 -9.01 6.10 14.99
N ALA A 142 -8.20 6.32 14.02
CA ALA A 142 -6.79 6.65 14.13
C ALA A 142 -6.52 8.15 13.94
N ALA A 143 -7.52 8.99 14.11
CA ALA A 143 -7.37 10.45 14.01
C ALA A 143 -6.22 11.04 14.87
N GLY A 144 -5.63 10.24 15.77
CA GLY A 144 -4.47 10.63 16.57
C GLY A 144 -3.13 10.03 16.11
N THR A 145 -3.11 8.82 15.50
CA THR A 145 -1.85 8.11 15.23
C THR A 145 -1.62 7.83 13.74
N TYR A 146 -2.68 7.65 12.95
CA TYR A 146 -2.56 7.29 11.53
C TYR A 146 -2.82 8.47 10.57
N SER A 147 -3.40 9.56 11.04
CA SER A 147 -3.40 10.82 10.30
C SER A 147 -1.98 11.34 10.08
N THR A 148 -1.06 11.03 10.99
CA THR A 148 0.37 11.29 10.82
C THR A 148 0.98 10.44 9.72
N LEU A 149 0.58 9.18 9.55
CA LEU A 149 1.14 8.29 8.53
C LEU A 149 0.69 8.67 7.11
N LEU A 150 -0.58 9.06 6.92
CA LEU A 150 -1.02 9.63 5.64
C LEU A 150 -0.38 11.01 5.38
N ALA A 151 -0.15 11.79 6.44
CA ALA A 151 0.62 13.02 6.37
C ALA A 151 2.09 12.76 6.07
N ASP A 152 2.70 11.70 6.65
CA ASP A 152 4.08 11.31 6.40
C ASP A 152 4.26 10.83 4.95
N VAL A 153 3.34 10.04 4.41
CA VAL A 153 3.31 9.65 2.99
C VAL A 153 3.15 10.89 2.10
N ALA A 154 2.27 11.81 2.47
CA ALA A 154 2.08 13.07 1.73
C ALA A 154 3.33 13.97 1.80
N ILE A 155 4.03 14.00 2.94
CA ILE A 155 5.28 14.72 3.14
C ILE A 155 6.41 14.08 2.33
N GLU A 156 6.51 12.75 2.32
CA GLU A 156 7.50 12.01 1.56
C GLU A 156 7.31 12.19 0.06
N VAL A 157 6.07 12.09 -0.43
CA VAL A 157 5.72 12.41 -1.83
C VAL A 157 5.99 13.88 -2.14
N SER A 158 5.68 14.80 -1.23
CA SER A 158 5.99 16.22 -1.40
C SER A 158 7.50 16.50 -1.40
N GLY A 159 8.28 15.79 -0.57
CA GLY A 159 9.74 15.87 -0.54
C GLY A 159 10.39 15.36 -1.82
N ILE A 160 9.88 14.26 -2.39
CA ILE A 160 10.32 13.74 -3.68
C ILE A 160 9.99 14.74 -4.80
N LEU A 161 8.79 15.33 -4.77
CA LEU A 161 8.40 16.39 -5.70
C LEU A 161 9.30 17.63 -5.57
N ALA A 162 9.61 18.07 -4.35
CA ALA A 162 10.47 19.24 -4.10
C ALA A 162 11.94 19.01 -4.51
N SER A 163 12.43 17.78 -4.49
CA SER A 163 13.79 17.43 -4.91
C SER A 163 13.98 17.39 -6.44
N GLN A 164 12.89 17.48 -7.19
CA GLN A 164 12.91 17.50 -8.67
C GLN A 164 12.89 18.93 -9.24
N PHE A 165 12.85 19.95 -8.37
CA PHE A 165 12.92 21.37 -8.69
C PHE A 165 14.19 22.00 -8.14
#